data_a97cebef0b4a9cd66620f07f4aa1a589
#
_entry.id   a97cebef0b4a9cd66620f07f4aa1a589
#
_cell.length_a   1.000
_cell.length_b   1.000
_cell.length_c   1.000
_cell.angle_alpha   90.00
_cell.angle_beta   90.00
_cell.angle_gamma   90.00
#
_symmetry.space_group_name_H-M   'P 1'
#
loop_
_entity.id
_entity.type
_entity.pdbx_description
1 polymer ?
#
loop_
_entity_poly.entity_id
_entity_poly.type
_entity_poly.pdbx_seq_one_letter_code
_entity_poly.pdbx_strand_id
1 'polypeptide(L)'
;MEATGVYWIPVFEILEARGFAVMLVNARHVKNVPGRKSDVSDCEWLRDLHMVGLLRGSFRPADAMVALRAYLRHRASLVESAGTHVQRMQKALVQMNVQLPLVVSDITGVTGLRILRDIIAGRTDPQALARHRDYRCHASEAEIVAALTGNYRPE
;
A
#
# COMPACT_ATOMS: atom_id res chain seq x y z
N MET A 1 -1.38 2.48 28.67
CA MET A 1 -2.08 1.72 27.59
C MET A 1 -1.15 1.66 26.39
N GLU A 2 -1.09 0.53 25.68
CA GLU A 2 -0.25 0.33 24.51
C GLU A 2 -0.97 0.73 23.21
N ALA A 3 -0.27 1.42 22.30
CA ALA A 3 -0.78 1.81 20.99
C ALA A 3 -0.64 0.65 19.98
N THR A 4 -1.57 -0.33 20.06
CA THR A 4 -1.61 -1.48 19.16
C THR A 4 -2.74 -1.32 18.15
N GLY A 5 -2.38 -1.25 16.85
CA GLY A 5 -3.35 -1.05 15.76
C GLY A 5 -4.19 0.22 15.95
N VAL A 6 -5.50 0.11 15.82
CA VAL A 6 -6.48 1.20 15.99
C VAL A 6 -7.38 1.00 17.23
N TYR A 7 -7.29 -0.14 17.91
CA TYR A 7 -8.20 -0.53 18.99
C TYR A 7 -8.05 0.32 20.24
N TRP A 8 -6.88 0.93 20.44
CA TRP A 8 -6.62 1.80 21.60
C TRP A 8 -7.41 3.11 21.53
N ILE A 9 -7.81 3.58 20.33
CA ILE A 9 -8.43 4.92 20.15
C ILE A 9 -9.73 5.03 20.94
N PRO A 10 -10.78 4.21 20.74
CA PRO A 10 -12.03 4.36 21.47
C PRO A 10 -11.87 4.16 22.98
N VAL A 11 -10.98 3.24 23.39
CA VAL A 11 -10.73 3.01 24.82
C VAL A 11 -10.04 4.21 25.47
N PHE A 12 -9.06 4.82 24.78
CA PHE A 12 -8.38 6.02 25.23
C PHE A 12 -9.37 7.18 25.43
N GLU A 13 -10.23 7.43 24.45
CA GLU A 13 -11.22 8.50 24.48
C GLU A 13 -12.24 8.33 25.63
N ILE A 14 -12.72 7.11 25.85
CA ILE A 14 -13.63 6.80 26.95
C ILE A 14 -12.96 7.05 28.31
N LEU A 15 -11.71 6.64 28.47
CA LEU A 15 -10.98 6.83 29.73
C LEU A 15 -10.67 8.31 29.98
N GLU A 16 -10.22 9.03 28.94
CA GLU A 16 -9.94 10.47 29.02
C GLU A 16 -11.22 11.26 29.36
N ALA A 17 -12.35 10.95 28.71
CA ALA A 17 -13.65 11.56 29.02
C ALA A 17 -14.15 11.30 30.45
N ARG A 18 -13.68 10.24 31.09
CA ARG A 18 -13.96 9.92 32.51
C ARG A 18 -12.93 10.49 33.48
N GLY A 19 -12.01 11.33 33.01
CA GLY A 19 -11.03 12.01 33.83
C GLY A 19 -9.80 11.19 34.20
N PHE A 20 -9.55 10.05 33.56
CA PHE A 20 -8.33 9.28 33.78
C PHE A 20 -7.14 9.93 33.07
N ALA A 21 -6.00 10.01 33.76
CA ALA A 21 -4.72 10.39 33.17
C ALA A 21 -4.14 9.18 32.40
N VAL A 22 -4.46 9.08 31.12
CA VAL A 22 -4.07 7.92 30.27
C VAL A 22 -2.72 8.15 29.63
N MET A 23 -1.73 7.30 29.94
CA MET A 23 -0.45 7.27 29.25
C MET A 23 -0.51 6.28 28.07
N LEU A 24 -0.45 6.80 26.84
CA LEU A 24 -0.33 6.02 25.64
C LEU A 24 1.16 5.72 25.37
N VAL A 25 1.54 4.47 25.17
CA VAL A 25 2.91 4.06 24.93
C VAL A 25 3.06 3.31 23.60
N ASN A 26 4.22 3.47 22.96
CA ASN A 26 4.50 2.79 21.70
C ASN A 26 4.85 1.31 21.96
N ALA A 27 4.15 0.40 21.28
CA ALA A 27 4.36 -1.05 21.36
C ALA A 27 5.82 -1.48 21.13
N ARG A 28 6.53 -0.80 20.22
CA ARG A 28 7.96 -1.09 19.94
C ARG A 28 8.85 -0.74 21.13
N HIS A 29 8.55 0.34 21.84
CA HIS A 29 9.32 0.73 23.03
C HIS A 29 9.12 -0.29 24.15
N VAL A 30 7.89 -0.74 24.36
CA VAL A 30 7.58 -1.76 25.38
C VAL A 30 8.28 -3.09 25.08
N LYS A 31 8.35 -3.50 23.82
CA LYS A 31 9.04 -4.72 23.39
C LYS A 31 10.56 -4.67 23.55
N ASN A 32 11.16 -3.49 23.46
CA ASN A 32 12.60 -3.30 23.55
C ASN A 32 13.13 -3.26 24.99
N VAL A 33 12.24 -3.26 25.99
CA VAL A 33 12.67 -3.36 27.40
C VAL A 33 12.99 -4.82 27.71
N PRO A 34 14.22 -5.13 28.20
CA PRO A 34 14.61 -6.49 28.54
C PRO A 34 13.68 -7.09 29.61
N GLY A 35 13.21 -8.30 29.40
CA GLY A 35 12.34 -9.02 30.32
C GLY A 35 11.55 -10.12 29.63
N ARG A 36 11.02 -11.05 30.41
CA ARG A 36 10.21 -12.15 29.88
C ARG A 36 8.76 -11.69 29.76
N LYS A 37 8.24 -11.74 28.55
CA LYS A 37 6.86 -11.41 28.21
C LYS A 37 6.04 -12.67 27.95
N SER A 38 4.86 -12.76 28.56
CA SER A 38 3.84 -13.77 28.22
C SER A 38 2.51 -13.07 28.00
N ASP A 39 1.63 -13.64 27.18
CA ASP A 39 0.34 -13.03 26.80
C ASP A 39 -0.56 -12.73 28.00
N VAL A 40 -0.50 -13.52 29.05
CA VAL A 40 -1.25 -13.34 30.30
C VAL A 40 -0.70 -12.16 31.13
N SER A 41 0.56 -11.84 30.98
CA SER A 41 1.27 -10.84 31.79
C SER A 41 1.47 -9.48 31.11
N ASP A 42 0.91 -9.26 29.94
CA ASP A 42 1.10 -7.99 29.21
C ASP A 42 0.62 -6.77 30.01
N CYS A 43 -0.50 -6.88 30.70
CA CYS A 43 -1.01 -5.79 31.54
C CYS A 43 -0.16 -5.61 32.81
N GLU A 44 0.28 -6.69 33.43
CA GLU A 44 1.18 -6.66 34.57
C GLU A 44 2.53 -6.09 34.21
N TRP A 45 3.07 -6.47 33.06
CA TRP A 45 4.30 -5.93 32.52
C TRP A 45 4.23 -4.42 32.26
N LEU A 46 3.15 -3.93 31.66
CA LEU A 46 2.92 -2.51 31.44
C LEU A 46 2.81 -1.75 32.77
N ARG A 47 2.12 -2.34 33.76
CA ARG A 47 2.03 -1.78 35.13
C ARG A 47 3.42 -1.65 35.76
N ASP A 48 4.20 -2.71 35.72
CA ASP A 48 5.52 -2.77 36.34
C ASP A 48 6.49 -1.78 35.69
N LEU A 49 6.50 -1.71 34.37
CA LEU A 49 7.28 -0.70 33.62
C LEU A 49 6.84 0.74 33.95
N HIS A 50 5.55 0.95 34.16
CA HIS A 50 5.04 2.26 34.57
C HIS A 50 5.48 2.63 35.98
N MET A 51 5.40 1.71 36.92
CA MET A 51 5.80 1.91 38.31
C MET A 51 7.28 2.26 38.46
N VAL A 52 8.14 1.67 37.64
CA VAL A 52 9.59 1.97 37.66
C VAL A 52 10.00 3.12 36.74
N GLY A 53 9.03 3.81 36.12
CA GLY A 53 9.28 4.99 35.28
C GLY A 53 9.96 4.71 33.93
N LEU A 54 9.94 3.46 33.43
CA LEU A 54 10.56 3.08 32.17
C LEU A 54 9.67 3.31 30.95
N LEU A 55 8.41 3.66 31.13
CA LEU A 55 7.52 3.98 30.03
C LEU A 55 7.66 5.45 29.59
N ARG A 56 7.77 5.63 28.28
CA ARG A 56 7.76 6.96 27.65
C ARG A 56 6.42 7.18 26.95
N GLY A 57 5.68 8.22 27.33
CA GLY A 57 4.41 8.61 26.71
C GLY A 57 4.57 8.95 25.22
N SER A 58 3.65 8.48 24.40
CA SER A 58 3.56 8.84 22.98
C SER A 58 2.89 10.19 22.81
N PHE A 59 3.39 11.00 21.89
CA PHE A 59 2.75 12.26 21.51
C PHE A 59 1.41 11.98 20.82
N ARG A 60 0.34 12.59 21.31
CA ARG A 60 -0.97 12.61 20.66
C ARG A 60 -1.19 13.98 20.04
N PRO A 61 -1.31 14.10 18.71
CA PRO A 61 -1.60 15.38 18.07
C PRO A 61 -3.04 15.80 18.32
N ALA A 62 -3.33 17.11 18.15
CA ALA A 62 -4.69 17.64 18.18
C ALA A 62 -5.59 17.00 17.12
N ASP A 63 -6.90 16.94 17.35
CA ASP A 63 -7.86 16.19 16.52
C ASP A 63 -7.83 16.59 15.04
N ALA A 64 -7.69 17.87 14.71
CA ALA A 64 -7.53 18.33 13.32
C ALA A 64 -6.31 17.70 12.64
N MET A 65 -5.20 17.53 13.38
CA MET A 65 -3.98 16.89 12.88
C MET A 65 -4.14 15.38 12.79
N VAL A 66 -4.96 14.77 13.64
CA VAL A 66 -5.30 13.33 13.55
C VAL A 66 -6.03 13.05 12.24
N ALA A 67 -7.05 13.86 11.92
CA ALA A 67 -7.81 13.73 10.68
C ALA A 67 -6.93 13.91 9.44
N LEU A 68 -6.08 14.94 9.41
CA LEU A 68 -5.16 15.18 8.31
C LEU A 68 -4.17 14.02 8.13
N ARG A 69 -3.60 13.50 9.21
CA ARG A 69 -2.67 12.34 9.18
C ARG A 69 -3.37 11.08 8.69
N ALA A 70 -4.62 10.83 9.10
CA ALA A 70 -5.40 9.71 8.62
C ALA A 70 -5.63 9.79 7.10
N TYR A 71 -6.02 10.96 6.60
CA TYR A 71 -6.19 11.23 5.18
C TYR A 71 -4.90 11.00 4.37
N LEU A 72 -3.78 11.56 4.82
CA LEU A 72 -2.50 11.41 4.15
C LEU A 72 -2.01 9.95 4.13
N ARG A 73 -2.21 9.20 5.22
CA ARG A 73 -1.89 7.77 5.28
C ARG A 73 -2.77 6.96 4.33
N HIS A 74 -4.05 7.26 4.28
CA HIS A 74 -4.97 6.59 3.36
C HIS A 74 -4.56 6.86 1.89
N ARG A 75 -4.27 8.13 1.55
CA ARG A 75 -3.74 8.48 0.24
C ARG A 75 -2.44 7.71 -0.09
N ALA A 76 -1.50 7.66 0.83
CA ALA A 76 -0.24 6.92 0.64
C ALA A 76 -0.49 5.44 0.38
N SER A 77 -1.38 4.80 1.14
CA SER A 77 -1.78 3.40 0.97
C SER A 77 -2.42 3.14 -0.39
N LEU A 78 -3.27 4.04 -0.88
CA LEU A 78 -3.87 3.91 -2.22
C LEU A 78 -2.83 4.03 -3.33
N VAL A 79 -1.88 4.95 -3.21
CA VAL A 79 -0.78 5.11 -4.19
C VAL A 79 0.11 3.87 -4.20
N GLU A 80 0.47 3.34 -3.06
CA GLU A 80 1.26 2.10 -2.94
C GLU A 80 0.52 0.90 -3.53
N SER A 81 -0.78 0.78 -3.23
CA SER A 81 -1.64 -0.27 -3.80
C SER A 81 -1.71 -0.17 -5.33
N ALA A 82 -1.90 1.03 -5.87
CA ALA A 82 -1.88 1.25 -7.32
C ALA A 82 -0.55 0.80 -7.94
N GLY A 83 0.59 1.17 -7.34
CA GLY A 83 1.92 0.72 -7.77
C GLY A 83 2.05 -0.80 -7.79
N THR A 84 1.55 -1.47 -6.74
CA THR A 84 1.55 -2.94 -6.67
C THR A 84 0.73 -3.56 -7.80
N HIS A 85 -0.43 -3.00 -8.14
CA HIS A 85 -1.23 -3.49 -9.26
C HIS A 85 -0.54 -3.30 -10.61
N VAL A 86 0.12 -2.16 -10.82
CA VAL A 86 0.92 -1.91 -12.04
C VAL A 86 2.02 -2.96 -12.19
N GLN A 87 2.76 -3.25 -11.11
CA GLN A 87 3.80 -4.29 -11.11
C GLN A 87 3.24 -5.69 -11.46
N ARG A 88 2.05 -6.01 -10.93
CA ARG A 88 1.37 -7.29 -11.25
C ARG A 88 0.98 -7.37 -12.73
N MET A 89 0.45 -6.28 -13.30
CA MET A 89 0.13 -6.21 -14.73
C MET A 89 1.39 -6.36 -15.59
N GLN A 90 2.48 -5.69 -15.24
CA GLN A 90 3.77 -5.83 -15.94
C GLN A 90 4.29 -7.27 -15.86
N LYS A 91 4.19 -7.91 -14.68
CA LYS A 91 4.59 -9.30 -14.50
C LYS A 91 3.77 -10.24 -15.39
N ALA A 92 2.45 -10.04 -15.48
CA ALA A 92 1.58 -10.84 -16.35
C ALA A 92 2.00 -10.70 -17.84
N LEU A 93 2.26 -9.46 -18.30
CA LEU A 93 2.74 -9.23 -19.66
C LEU A 93 4.07 -9.94 -19.94
N VAL A 94 5.01 -9.91 -18.99
CA VAL A 94 6.30 -10.62 -19.12
C VAL A 94 6.08 -12.14 -19.20
N GLN A 95 5.16 -12.69 -18.41
CA GLN A 95 4.81 -14.12 -18.48
C GLN A 95 4.22 -14.53 -19.83
N MET A 96 3.52 -13.61 -20.51
CA MET A 96 3.02 -13.77 -21.87
C MET A 96 4.08 -13.47 -22.94
N ASN A 97 5.31 -13.17 -22.55
CA ASN A 97 6.38 -12.66 -23.43
C ASN A 97 5.98 -11.41 -24.22
N VAL A 98 5.11 -10.57 -23.64
CA VAL A 98 4.68 -9.29 -24.22
C VAL A 98 5.51 -8.17 -23.59
N GLN A 99 6.30 -7.48 -24.41
CA GLN A 99 7.28 -6.50 -23.96
C GLN A 99 6.74 -5.06 -24.01
N LEU A 100 5.43 -4.89 -23.94
CA LEU A 100 4.76 -3.57 -23.94
C LEU A 100 5.37 -2.56 -22.94
N PRO A 101 5.74 -2.95 -21.70
CA PRO A 101 6.36 -2.02 -20.74
C PRO A 101 7.70 -1.43 -21.16
N LEU A 102 8.36 -2.00 -22.17
CA LEU A 102 9.65 -1.48 -22.68
C LEU A 102 9.47 -0.38 -23.73
N VAL A 103 8.31 -0.33 -24.38
CA VAL A 103 8.04 0.61 -25.49
C VAL A 103 7.05 1.72 -25.10
N VAL A 104 6.21 1.48 -24.10
CA VAL A 104 5.34 2.56 -23.54
C VAL A 104 5.87 2.97 -22.18
N SER A 105 5.97 4.28 -21.96
CA SER A 105 6.47 4.84 -20.69
C SER A 105 5.58 4.51 -19.48
N ASP A 106 4.28 4.34 -19.73
CA ASP A 106 3.29 4.00 -18.71
C ASP A 106 2.22 3.08 -19.29
N ILE A 107 2.17 1.83 -18.80
CA ILE A 107 1.15 0.85 -19.20
C ILE A 107 -0.26 1.23 -18.73
N THR A 108 -0.38 2.12 -17.75
CA THR A 108 -1.66 2.67 -17.27
C THR A 108 -2.07 3.94 -18.02
N GLY A 109 -1.24 4.41 -18.94
CA GLY A 109 -1.57 5.50 -19.84
C GLY A 109 -2.60 5.12 -20.92
N VAL A 110 -2.99 6.10 -21.73
CA VAL A 110 -4.07 5.91 -22.73
C VAL A 110 -3.80 4.76 -23.68
N THR A 111 -2.60 4.69 -24.27
CA THR A 111 -2.18 3.60 -25.18
C THR A 111 -2.18 2.27 -24.44
N GLY A 112 -1.50 2.18 -23.30
CA GLY A 112 -1.36 0.95 -22.54
C GLY A 112 -2.71 0.38 -22.10
N LEU A 113 -3.59 1.20 -21.50
CA LEU A 113 -4.91 0.73 -21.07
C LEU A 113 -5.81 0.27 -22.22
N ARG A 114 -5.76 0.90 -23.39
CA ARG A 114 -6.53 0.46 -24.55
C ARG A 114 -6.06 -0.91 -25.02
N ILE A 115 -4.74 -1.09 -25.15
CA ILE A 115 -4.14 -2.38 -25.53
C ILE A 115 -4.47 -3.45 -24.50
N LEU A 116 -4.30 -3.19 -23.21
CA LEU A 116 -4.59 -4.16 -22.15
C LEU A 116 -6.06 -4.59 -22.13
N ARG A 117 -7.00 -3.67 -22.34
CA ARG A 117 -8.43 -3.99 -22.41
C ARG A 117 -8.74 -4.92 -23.59
N ASP A 118 -8.09 -4.70 -24.70
CA ASP A 118 -8.28 -5.56 -25.89
C ASP A 118 -7.66 -6.94 -25.69
N ILE A 119 -6.49 -7.04 -25.06
CA ILE A 119 -5.89 -8.33 -24.68
C ILE A 119 -6.82 -9.10 -23.74
N ILE A 120 -7.37 -8.45 -22.72
CA ILE A 120 -8.34 -9.06 -21.78
C ILE A 120 -9.61 -9.50 -22.51
N ALA A 121 -10.03 -8.79 -23.56
CA ALA A 121 -11.16 -9.15 -24.41
C ALA A 121 -10.82 -10.28 -25.43
N GLY A 122 -9.63 -10.87 -25.37
CA GLY A 122 -9.18 -11.95 -26.25
C GLY A 122 -8.66 -11.48 -27.61
N ARG A 123 -8.49 -10.18 -27.81
CA ARG A 123 -7.89 -9.64 -29.04
C ARG A 123 -6.39 -9.61 -28.91
N THR A 124 -5.71 -10.44 -29.68
CA THR A 124 -4.25 -10.67 -29.58
C THR A 124 -3.48 -10.33 -30.85
N ASP A 125 -4.16 -9.82 -31.89
CA ASP A 125 -3.47 -9.39 -33.11
C ASP A 125 -2.63 -8.13 -32.86
N PRO A 126 -1.28 -8.23 -32.94
CA PRO A 126 -0.37 -7.14 -32.63
C PRO A 126 -0.61 -5.89 -33.49
N GLN A 127 -1.02 -6.05 -34.75
CA GLN A 127 -1.28 -4.93 -35.65
C GLN A 127 -2.56 -4.16 -35.26
N ALA A 128 -3.61 -4.91 -34.90
CA ALA A 128 -4.85 -4.29 -34.42
C ALA A 128 -4.63 -3.57 -33.08
N LEU A 129 -3.87 -4.18 -32.17
CA LEU A 129 -3.54 -3.59 -30.88
C LEU A 129 -2.68 -2.33 -31.00
N ALA A 130 -1.73 -2.30 -31.91
CA ALA A 130 -0.84 -1.15 -32.11
C ALA A 130 -1.59 0.11 -32.62
N ARG A 131 -2.75 -0.05 -33.27
CA ARG A 131 -3.62 1.09 -33.69
C ARG A 131 -4.16 1.90 -32.52
N HIS A 132 -4.11 1.38 -31.28
CA HIS A 132 -4.47 2.13 -30.07
C HIS A 132 -3.42 3.15 -29.65
N ARG A 133 -2.31 3.27 -30.41
CA ARG A 133 -1.27 4.25 -30.16
C ARG A 133 -1.86 5.66 -30.11
N ASP A 134 -1.68 6.35 -28.99
CA ASP A 134 -2.00 7.78 -28.85
C ASP A 134 -0.90 8.62 -29.51
N TYR A 135 -1.26 9.80 -30.04
CA TYR A 135 -0.31 10.69 -30.71
C TYR A 135 0.85 11.14 -29.82
N ARG A 136 0.67 11.14 -28.49
CA ARG A 136 1.70 11.45 -27.49
C ARG A 136 2.64 10.29 -27.18
N CYS A 137 2.35 9.09 -27.69
CA CYS A 137 3.24 7.96 -27.50
C CYS A 137 4.51 8.13 -28.33
N HIS A 138 5.68 8.07 -27.68
CA HIS A 138 6.97 8.22 -28.37
C HIS A 138 7.30 7.03 -29.27
N ALA A 139 6.92 5.80 -28.85
CA ALA A 139 7.14 4.61 -29.64
C ALA A 139 6.35 4.65 -30.95
N SER A 140 6.96 4.19 -32.01
CA SER A 140 6.31 4.00 -33.31
C SER A 140 5.33 2.82 -33.27
N GLU A 141 4.42 2.77 -34.23
CA GLU A 141 3.49 1.64 -34.35
C GLU A 141 4.24 0.32 -34.59
N ALA A 142 5.31 0.33 -35.39
CA ALA A 142 6.13 -0.83 -35.66
C ALA A 142 6.84 -1.38 -34.41
N GLU A 143 7.35 -0.49 -33.54
CA GLU A 143 7.94 -0.89 -32.25
C GLU A 143 6.89 -1.50 -31.31
N ILE A 144 5.67 -0.94 -31.29
CA ILE A 144 4.58 -1.50 -30.50
C ILE A 144 4.16 -2.86 -31.02
N VAL A 145 4.05 -3.05 -32.33
CA VAL A 145 3.75 -4.37 -32.96
C VAL A 145 4.80 -5.40 -32.57
N ALA A 146 6.09 -5.05 -32.67
CA ALA A 146 7.18 -5.95 -32.29
C ALA A 146 7.10 -6.34 -30.79
N ALA A 147 6.80 -5.38 -29.90
CA ALA A 147 6.67 -5.60 -28.47
C ALA A 147 5.43 -6.41 -28.08
N LEU A 148 4.38 -6.41 -28.90
CA LEU A 148 3.15 -7.16 -28.69
C LEU A 148 3.20 -8.57 -29.27
N THR A 149 4.25 -8.93 -30.02
CA THR A 149 4.44 -10.28 -30.55
C THR A 149 4.90 -11.21 -29.41
N GLY A 150 3.99 -11.93 -28.81
CA GLY A 150 4.22 -12.77 -27.63
C GLY A 150 3.46 -14.08 -27.65
N ASN A 151 3.54 -14.84 -26.57
CA ASN A 151 2.84 -16.11 -26.38
C ASN A 151 1.57 -15.87 -25.54
N TYR A 152 0.47 -15.63 -26.22
CA TYR A 152 -0.84 -15.52 -25.58
C TYR A 152 -1.38 -16.92 -25.27
N ARG A 153 -1.40 -17.29 -23.99
CA ARG A 153 -2.02 -18.55 -23.54
C ARG A 153 -3.40 -18.22 -22.99
N PRO A 154 -4.47 -18.91 -23.40
CA PRO A 154 -5.74 -18.87 -22.70
C PRO A 154 -5.53 -19.56 -21.34
N GLU A 155 -5.66 -18.84 -20.26
CA GLU A 155 -5.71 -19.37 -18.88
C GLU A 155 -7.14 -19.26 -18.35
#